data_705898f97a420a7a250f2b0eb00febed
#
_entry.id   705898f97a420a7a250f2b0eb00febed
#
_cell.length_a   1.000
_cell.length_b   1.000
_cell.length_c   1.000
_cell.angle_alpha   90.00
_cell.angle_beta   90.00
_cell.angle_gamma   90.00
#
_symmetry.space_group_name_H-M   'P 1'
#
loop_
_entity.id
_entity.type
_entity.pdbx_description
1 polymer ?
#
loop_
_entity_poly.entity_id
_entity_poly.type
_entity_poly.pdbx_seq_one_letter_code
_entity_poly.pdbx_strand_id
1 'polypeptide(L)'
;YFALFIVFLYPNHEALQLSTIADFLQANIFTGAGSKGFISAIRHFNLTVFYVLCEMWSSVVLTMLFWGFANEVTKVEEAKRFYAIFALGANFSGLISGEFAQHLEGLSFIPVMSFYKGNEWIFLQVCSVLLIGAIIISLFWWLNKTFYSKSMITGADGSVTVSKVKQKSEKLSLRECFSYLRKSRYLTYMVIIVVGYNIVYNLSDTMWTYQITLVSQTSKEINAYMNHITSLTSIVAVILALLISGNVIRRFGWTAAAMITPVVWFLTSIGFFSGLVFEGTV
;
A
#
# COMPACT_ATOMS: atom_id res chain seq x y z
N TYR A 1 5.70 -3.97 -17.01
CA TYR A 1 5.90 -5.20 -16.23
C TYR A 1 4.60 -5.97 -16.01
N PHE A 2 3.52 -5.37 -15.49
CA PHE A 2 2.24 -6.06 -15.22
C PHE A 2 1.66 -6.76 -16.44
N ALA A 3 1.70 -6.12 -17.62
CA ALA A 3 1.27 -6.76 -18.87
C ALA A 3 2.17 -7.96 -19.23
N LEU A 4 3.48 -7.83 -19.08
CA LEU A 4 4.43 -8.94 -19.27
C LEU A 4 4.20 -10.08 -18.27
N PHE A 5 3.90 -9.72 -17.01
CA PHE A 5 3.62 -10.70 -15.97
C PHE A 5 2.42 -11.56 -16.33
N ILE A 6 1.31 -10.94 -16.73
CA ILE A 6 0.07 -11.64 -17.01
C ILE A 6 0.13 -12.48 -18.29
N VAL A 7 0.83 -12.00 -19.32
CA VAL A 7 0.88 -12.70 -20.62
C VAL A 7 1.95 -13.80 -20.63
N PHE A 8 3.08 -13.59 -19.98
CA PHE A 8 4.23 -14.46 -20.12
C PHE A 8 4.74 -15.06 -18.79
N LEU A 9 4.98 -14.23 -17.77
CA LEU A 9 5.64 -14.69 -16.54
C LEU A 9 4.78 -15.62 -15.72
N TYR A 10 3.51 -15.29 -15.52
CA TYR A 10 2.61 -16.09 -14.71
C TYR A 10 2.26 -17.45 -15.34
N PRO A 11 1.89 -17.55 -16.63
CA PRO A 11 1.65 -18.85 -17.26
C PRO A 11 2.85 -19.79 -17.25
N ASN A 12 4.07 -19.24 -17.24
CA ASN A 12 5.32 -19.99 -17.22
C ASN A 12 6.02 -19.99 -15.85
N HIS A 13 5.33 -19.62 -14.78
CA HIS A 13 5.95 -19.39 -13.47
C HIS A 13 6.65 -20.65 -12.90
N GLU A 14 6.16 -21.84 -13.19
CA GLU A 14 6.80 -23.10 -12.80
C GLU A 14 8.13 -23.33 -13.54
N ALA A 15 8.16 -23.06 -14.84
CA ALA A 15 9.37 -23.20 -15.65
C ALA A 15 10.44 -22.13 -15.35
N LEU A 16 9.98 -20.98 -14.83
CA LEU A 16 10.86 -19.85 -14.48
C LEU A 16 11.37 -19.89 -13.03
N GLN A 17 11.11 -20.99 -12.30
CA GLN A 17 11.64 -21.15 -10.95
C GLN A 17 13.15 -21.31 -10.95
N LEU A 18 13.83 -20.63 -10.03
CA LEU A 18 15.26 -20.74 -9.82
C LEU A 18 15.60 -21.91 -8.85
N SER A 19 15.02 -23.10 -9.09
CA SER A 19 15.11 -24.25 -8.20
C SER A 19 16.55 -24.65 -7.93
N THR A 20 17.38 -24.77 -8.97
CA THR A 20 18.79 -25.18 -8.85
C THR A 20 19.60 -24.22 -7.97
N ILE A 21 19.38 -22.91 -8.13
CA ILE A 21 20.07 -21.88 -7.32
C ILE A 21 19.56 -21.92 -5.89
N ALA A 22 18.25 -22.02 -5.70
CA ALA A 22 17.63 -22.08 -4.38
C ALA A 22 18.10 -23.33 -3.59
N ASP A 23 18.15 -24.49 -4.22
CA ASP A 23 18.60 -25.74 -3.62
C ASP A 23 20.09 -25.69 -3.26
N PHE A 24 20.93 -25.13 -4.12
CA PHE A 24 22.34 -24.90 -3.83
C PHE A 24 22.56 -23.99 -2.63
N LEU A 25 21.84 -22.87 -2.57
CA LEU A 25 21.93 -21.93 -1.45
C LEU A 25 21.43 -22.54 -0.15
N GLN A 26 20.36 -23.31 -0.20
CA GLN A 26 19.81 -24.01 0.97
C GLN A 26 20.76 -25.07 1.51
N ALA A 27 21.40 -25.82 0.63
CA ALA A 27 22.31 -26.89 1.02
C ALA A 27 23.65 -26.40 1.57
N ASN A 28 24.19 -25.29 1.02
CA ASN A 28 25.58 -24.88 1.29
C ASN A 28 25.71 -23.60 2.15
N ILE A 29 24.72 -22.72 2.14
CA ILE A 29 24.85 -21.38 2.77
C ILE A 29 23.79 -21.16 3.85
N PHE A 30 22.55 -21.50 3.59
CA PHE A 30 21.41 -21.17 4.43
C PHE A 30 20.73 -22.42 4.98
N THR A 31 21.41 -23.16 5.84
CA THR A 31 20.92 -24.43 6.41
C THR A 31 19.91 -24.26 7.56
N GLY A 32 19.71 -23.04 8.07
CA GLY A 32 18.84 -22.75 9.20
C GLY A 32 17.35 -22.69 8.85
N ALA A 33 16.48 -23.04 9.80
CA ALA A 33 15.03 -22.98 9.61
C ALA A 33 14.51 -21.56 9.27
N GLY A 34 15.16 -20.53 9.79
CA GLY A 34 14.80 -19.12 9.53
C GLY A 34 15.06 -18.62 8.10
N SER A 35 15.87 -19.36 7.32
CA SER A 35 16.19 -18.99 5.94
C SER A 35 15.19 -19.50 4.90
N LYS A 36 14.24 -20.36 5.28
CA LYS A 36 13.28 -20.99 4.36
C LYS A 36 12.49 -19.97 3.56
N GLY A 37 12.04 -18.87 4.19
CA GLY A 37 11.30 -17.80 3.49
C GLY A 37 12.17 -17.09 2.44
N PHE A 38 13.42 -16.81 2.75
CA PHE A 38 14.36 -16.19 1.82
C PHE A 38 14.67 -17.10 0.61
N ILE A 39 14.89 -18.39 0.87
CA ILE A 39 15.10 -19.39 -0.18
C ILE A 39 13.87 -19.55 -1.07
N SER A 40 12.67 -19.56 -0.47
CA SER A 40 11.41 -19.58 -1.22
C SER A 40 11.24 -18.33 -2.11
N ALA A 41 11.60 -17.16 -1.61
CA ALA A 41 11.57 -15.92 -2.39
C ALA A 41 12.53 -15.96 -3.59
N ILE A 42 13.69 -16.58 -3.46
CA ILE A 42 14.62 -16.80 -4.57
C ILE A 42 14.06 -17.82 -5.55
N ARG A 43 13.54 -18.94 -5.05
CA ARG A 43 12.95 -20.01 -5.87
C ARG A 43 11.84 -19.46 -6.77
N HIS A 44 10.95 -18.66 -6.21
CA HIS A 44 9.82 -18.04 -6.90
C HIS A 44 10.09 -16.57 -7.26
N PHE A 45 11.28 -16.30 -7.77
CA PHE A 45 11.77 -14.94 -8.04
C PHE A 45 10.80 -14.08 -8.86
N ASN A 46 10.18 -14.63 -9.89
CA ASN A 46 9.22 -13.91 -10.74
C ASN A 46 7.98 -13.43 -9.96
N LEU A 47 7.46 -14.26 -9.04
CA LEU A 47 6.33 -13.91 -8.17
C LEU A 47 6.77 -12.91 -7.10
N THR A 48 7.97 -13.08 -6.55
CA THR A 48 8.56 -12.15 -5.58
C THR A 48 8.75 -10.75 -6.18
N VAL A 49 9.27 -10.66 -7.40
CA VAL A 49 9.41 -9.37 -8.11
C VAL A 49 8.05 -8.75 -8.39
N PHE A 50 7.05 -9.55 -8.76
CA PHE A 50 5.69 -9.05 -8.94
C PHE A 50 5.14 -8.43 -7.65
N TYR A 51 5.24 -9.15 -6.53
CA TYR A 51 4.81 -8.65 -5.22
C TYR A 51 5.50 -7.34 -4.85
N VAL A 52 6.84 -7.30 -4.94
CA VAL A 52 7.62 -6.08 -4.63
C VAL A 52 7.19 -4.89 -5.50
N LEU A 53 6.92 -5.11 -6.78
CA LEU A 53 6.48 -4.04 -7.68
C LEU A 53 5.05 -3.58 -7.38
N CYS A 54 4.16 -4.47 -6.92
CA CYS A 54 2.83 -4.10 -6.44
C CYS A 54 2.92 -3.19 -5.20
N GLU A 55 3.74 -3.56 -4.22
CA GLU A 55 3.97 -2.77 -3.01
C GLU A 55 4.61 -1.40 -3.33
N MET A 56 5.62 -1.39 -4.20
CA MET A 56 6.26 -0.15 -4.65
C MET A 56 5.29 0.75 -5.40
N TRP A 57 4.36 0.20 -6.18
CA TRP A 57 3.37 0.99 -6.90
C TRP A 57 2.53 1.81 -5.93
N SER A 58 1.97 1.17 -4.91
CA SER A 58 1.18 1.86 -3.88
C SER A 58 2.00 2.95 -3.17
N SER A 59 3.20 2.62 -2.72
CA SER A 59 4.06 3.55 -1.99
C SER A 59 4.54 4.72 -2.84
N VAL A 60 4.98 4.48 -4.08
CA VAL A 60 5.51 5.53 -4.95
C VAL A 60 4.38 6.38 -5.52
N VAL A 61 3.35 5.78 -6.10
CA VAL A 61 2.30 6.54 -6.80
C VAL A 61 1.43 7.30 -5.81
N LEU A 62 0.99 6.65 -4.74
CA LEU A 62 0.09 7.29 -3.79
C LEU A 62 0.85 8.21 -2.82
N THR A 63 1.90 7.70 -2.19
CA THR A 63 2.57 8.46 -1.11
C THR A 63 3.48 9.54 -1.66
N MET A 64 4.30 9.27 -2.68
CA MET A 64 5.24 10.27 -3.20
C MET A 64 4.61 11.16 -4.26
N LEU A 65 3.97 10.61 -5.30
CA LEU A 65 3.51 11.39 -6.43
C LEU A 65 2.20 12.12 -6.11
N PHE A 66 1.21 11.43 -5.57
CA PHE A 66 -0.08 12.04 -5.26
C PHE A 66 0.04 13.10 -4.15
N TRP A 67 0.65 12.76 -3.01
CA TRP A 67 0.82 13.71 -1.93
C TRP A 67 1.80 14.83 -2.28
N GLY A 68 2.83 14.55 -3.09
CA GLY A 68 3.71 15.58 -3.64
C GLY A 68 2.93 16.58 -4.48
N PHE A 69 2.11 16.11 -5.41
CA PHE A 69 1.24 16.94 -6.23
C PHE A 69 0.18 17.68 -5.40
N ALA A 70 -0.50 17.00 -4.48
CA ALA A 70 -1.50 17.60 -3.62
C ALA A 70 -0.91 18.76 -2.78
N ASN A 71 0.29 18.60 -2.24
CA ASN A 71 1.00 19.64 -1.49
C ASN A 71 1.42 20.82 -2.39
N GLU A 72 1.70 20.60 -3.67
CA GLU A 72 2.09 21.65 -4.60
C GLU A 72 0.90 22.53 -5.02
N VAL A 73 -0.27 21.89 -5.23
CA VAL A 73 -1.47 22.59 -5.76
C VAL A 73 -2.39 23.13 -4.67
N THR A 74 -2.26 22.68 -3.42
CA THR A 74 -3.17 23.05 -2.32
C THR A 74 -2.54 24.12 -1.44
N LYS A 75 -3.26 25.22 -1.19
CA LYS A 75 -2.83 26.24 -0.23
C LYS A 75 -2.91 25.70 1.20
N VAL A 76 -1.99 26.17 2.05
CA VAL A 76 -1.88 25.69 3.46
C VAL A 76 -3.19 25.86 4.23
N GLU A 77 -3.93 26.93 3.98
CA GLU A 77 -5.21 27.24 4.63
C GLU A 77 -6.33 26.26 4.23
N GLU A 78 -6.29 25.78 2.98
CA GLU A 78 -7.27 24.85 2.42
C GLU A 78 -6.89 23.40 2.64
N ALA A 79 -5.61 23.11 2.89
CA ALA A 79 -5.05 21.76 3.05
C ALA A 79 -5.81 20.94 4.10
N LYS A 80 -6.17 21.53 5.24
CA LYS A 80 -6.90 20.85 6.32
C LYS A 80 -8.26 20.28 5.86
N ARG A 81 -8.95 20.98 4.94
CA ARG A 81 -10.24 20.53 4.40
C ARG A 81 -10.06 19.45 3.34
N PHE A 82 -9.18 19.71 2.37
CA PHE A 82 -8.99 18.80 1.24
C PHE A 82 -8.33 17.48 1.66
N TYR A 83 -7.37 17.51 2.57
CA TYR A 83 -6.70 16.28 3.03
C TYR A 83 -7.63 15.35 3.79
N ALA A 84 -8.59 15.88 4.54
CA ALA A 84 -9.63 15.06 5.16
C ALA A 84 -10.51 14.35 4.11
N ILE A 85 -10.87 15.06 3.02
CA ILE A 85 -11.65 14.48 1.91
C ILE A 85 -10.82 13.43 1.17
N PHE A 86 -9.53 13.67 0.92
CA PHE A 86 -8.65 12.71 0.29
C PHE A 86 -8.50 11.44 1.13
N ALA A 87 -8.35 11.58 2.45
CA ALA A 87 -8.28 10.45 3.35
C ALA A 87 -9.60 9.63 3.38
N LEU A 88 -10.75 10.32 3.35
CA LEU A 88 -12.05 9.65 3.18
C LEU A 88 -12.13 8.89 1.86
N GLY A 89 -11.73 9.52 0.75
CA GLY A 89 -11.69 8.89 -0.57
C GLY A 89 -10.79 7.65 -0.60
N ALA A 90 -9.62 7.72 0.06
CA ALA A 90 -8.72 6.58 0.16
C ALA A 90 -9.35 5.39 0.91
N ASN A 91 -10.05 5.64 2.02
CA ASN A 91 -10.77 4.57 2.72
C ASN A 91 -11.96 4.02 1.91
N PHE A 92 -12.67 4.90 1.19
CA PHE A 92 -13.76 4.48 0.30
C PHE A 92 -13.26 3.60 -0.86
N SER A 93 -12.05 3.86 -1.37
CA SER A 93 -11.45 3.04 -2.43
C SER A 93 -11.18 1.60 -1.96
N GLY A 94 -10.82 1.40 -0.69
CA GLY A 94 -10.65 0.08 -0.09
C GLY A 94 -11.95 -0.74 -0.08
N LEU A 95 -13.08 -0.10 0.24
CA LEU A 95 -14.39 -0.74 0.15
C LEU A 95 -14.72 -1.16 -1.28
N ILE A 96 -14.59 -0.23 -2.25
CA ILE A 96 -14.88 -0.50 -3.65
C ILE A 96 -13.97 -1.60 -4.19
N SER A 97 -12.66 -1.55 -3.89
CA SER A 97 -11.69 -2.54 -4.38
C SER A 97 -11.93 -3.93 -3.81
N GLY A 98 -12.27 -4.04 -2.52
CA GLY A 98 -12.58 -5.31 -1.88
C GLY A 98 -13.81 -5.98 -2.47
N GLU A 99 -14.92 -5.26 -2.61
CA GLU A 99 -16.14 -5.76 -3.24
C GLU A 99 -15.93 -6.09 -4.71
N PHE A 100 -15.23 -5.24 -5.45
CA PHE A 100 -14.91 -5.46 -6.86
C PHE A 100 -14.06 -6.72 -7.06
N ALA A 101 -13.03 -6.92 -6.23
CA ALA A 101 -12.19 -8.11 -6.30
C ALA A 101 -12.98 -9.39 -6.03
N GLN A 102 -13.90 -9.40 -5.05
CA GLN A 102 -14.79 -10.53 -4.80
C GLN A 102 -15.70 -10.86 -6.00
N HIS A 103 -16.25 -9.83 -6.65
CA HIS A 103 -17.06 -10.04 -7.86
C HIS A 103 -16.25 -10.63 -9.01
N LEU A 104 -15.00 -10.20 -9.19
CA LEU A 104 -14.09 -10.75 -10.21
C LEU A 104 -13.82 -12.24 -9.99
N GLU A 105 -13.71 -12.69 -8.73
CA GLU A 105 -13.53 -14.10 -8.39
C GLU A 105 -14.72 -14.99 -8.82
N GLY A 106 -15.94 -14.42 -8.80
CA GLY A 106 -17.15 -15.08 -9.27
C GLY A 106 -17.26 -15.22 -10.81
N LEU A 107 -16.50 -14.41 -11.56
CA LEU A 107 -16.51 -14.41 -13.03
C LEU A 107 -15.55 -15.47 -13.60
N SER A 108 -15.70 -16.73 -13.21
CA SER A 108 -14.90 -17.87 -13.73
C SER A 108 -15.14 -18.20 -15.21
N PHE A 109 -15.69 -17.28 -16.00
CA PHE A 109 -16.23 -17.53 -17.31
C PHE A 109 -15.55 -16.76 -18.44
N ILE A 110 -14.27 -17.01 -18.69
CA ILE A 110 -13.68 -16.55 -19.96
C ILE A 110 -12.90 -17.71 -20.60
N PRO A 111 -13.44 -18.37 -21.66
CA PRO A 111 -12.82 -19.52 -22.32
C PRO A 111 -11.41 -19.24 -22.90
N VAL A 112 -11.07 -17.97 -23.10
CA VAL A 112 -9.77 -17.52 -23.64
C VAL A 112 -8.59 -17.81 -22.72
N MET A 113 -8.84 -18.21 -21.44
CA MET A 113 -7.81 -18.30 -20.40
C MET A 113 -7.49 -19.71 -19.98
N SER A 114 -7.53 -20.67 -20.87
CA SER A 114 -7.13 -22.06 -20.62
C SER A 114 -5.73 -22.22 -20.01
N PHE A 115 -4.87 -21.21 -20.16
CA PHE A 115 -3.54 -21.16 -19.55
C PHE A 115 -3.55 -20.96 -18.03
N TYR A 116 -4.62 -20.44 -17.45
CA TYR A 116 -4.69 -20.10 -16.02
C TYR A 116 -5.28 -21.22 -15.15
N LYS A 117 -5.88 -22.26 -15.72
CA LYS A 117 -6.33 -23.50 -15.05
C LYS A 117 -6.89 -23.31 -13.63
N GLY A 118 -7.93 -22.52 -13.49
CA GLY A 118 -8.58 -22.25 -12.18
C GLY A 118 -8.07 -21.01 -11.43
N ASN A 119 -7.08 -20.31 -11.98
CA ASN A 119 -6.56 -19.04 -11.44
C ASN A 119 -6.92 -17.82 -12.33
N GLU A 120 -8.02 -17.92 -13.09
CA GLU A 120 -8.50 -16.88 -14.02
C GLU A 120 -8.77 -15.55 -13.28
N TRP A 121 -9.10 -15.61 -12.01
CA TRP A 121 -9.31 -14.45 -11.16
C TRP A 121 -8.05 -13.56 -11.05
N ILE A 122 -6.83 -14.13 -11.04
CA ILE A 122 -5.57 -13.37 -11.03
C ILE A 122 -5.45 -12.54 -12.32
N PHE A 123 -5.78 -13.14 -13.46
CA PHE A 123 -5.77 -12.43 -14.74
C PHE A 123 -6.73 -11.25 -14.71
N LEU A 124 -7.95 -11.45 -14.27
CA LEU A 124 -8.97 -10.40 -14.20
C LEU A 124 -8.56 -9.27 -13.25
N GLN A 125 -7.98 -9.60 -12.10
CA GLN A 125 -7.48 -8.60 -11.16
C GLN A 125 -6.33 -7.77 -11.75
N VAL A 126 -5.33 -8.40 -12.39
CA VAL A 126 -4.21 -7.66 -13.00
C VAL A 126 -4.68 -6.84 -14.20
N CYS A 127 -5.60 -7.33 -15.03
CA CYS A 127 -6.21 -6.55 -16.09
C CYS A 127 -6.95 -5.31 -15.56
N SER A 128 -7.70 -5.46 -14.47
CA SER A 128 -8.39 -4.33 -13.84
C SER A 128 -7.43 -3.30 -13.28
N VAL A 129 -6.31 -3.71 -12.68
CA VAL A 129 -5.23 -2.81 -12.23
C VAL A 129 -4.62 -2.04 -13.40
N LEU A 130 -4.36 -2.70 -14.53
CA LEU A 130 -3.85 -2.03 -15.74
C LEU A 130 -4.85 -1.01 -16.30
N LEU A 131 -6.14 -1.36 -16.35
CA LEU A 131 -7.19 -0.48 -16.80
C LEU A 131 -7.35 0.74 -15.90
N ILE A 132 -7.42 0.53 -14.58
CA ILE A 132 -7.50 1.61 -13.59
C ILE A 132 -6.24 2.49 -13.67
N GLY A 133 -5.06 1.90 -13.81
CA GLY A 133 -3.81 2.64 -14.00
C GLY A 133 -3.84 3.54 -15.24
N ALA A 134 -4.36 3.04 -16.36
CA ALA A 134 -4.51 3.83 -17.59
C ALA A 134 -5.53 4.99 -17.40
N ILE A 135 -6.62 4.75 -16.67
CA ILE A 135 -7.60 5.78 -16.32
C ILE A 135 -6.94 6.86 -15.44
N ILE A 136 -6.17 6.48 -14.43
CA ILE A 136 -5.47 7.43 -13.52
C ILE A 136 -4.49 8.28 -14.32
N ILE A 137 -3.68 7.70 -15.21
CA ILE A 137 -2.74 8.44 -16.06
C ILE A 137 -3.49 9.41 -16.96
N SER A 138 -4.58 8.99 -17.57
CA SER A 138 -5.40 9.82 -18.47
C SER A 138 -6.04 10.99 -17.71
N LEU A 139 -6.58 10.74 -16.52
CA LEU A 139 -7.15 11.78 -15.64
C LEU A 139 -6.09 12.76 -15.17
N PHE A 140 -4.92 12.28 -14.77
CA PHE A 140 -3.81 13.14 -14.36
C PHE A 140 -3.33 14.03 -15.51
N TRP A 141 -3.18 13.47 -16.72
CA TRP A 141 -2.83 14.24 -17.90
C TRP A 141 -3.89 15.31 -18.23
N TRP A 142 -5.17 14.94 -18.15
CA TRP A 142 -6.28 15.86 -18.39
C TRP A 142 -6.34 17.00 -17.36
N LEU A 143 -6.20 16.67 -16.06
CA LEU A 143 -6.13 17.64 -14.97
C LEU A 143 -4.97 18.62 -15.16
N ASN A 144 -3.79 18.10 -15.46
CA ASN A 144 -2.59 18.91 -15.66
C ASN A 144 -2.77 19.87 -16.87
N LYS A 145 -3.30 19.36 -17.97
CA LYS A 145 -3.54 20.16 -19.17
C LYS A 145 -4.63 21.22 -18.96
N THR A 146 -5.70 20.90 -18.25
CA THR A 146 -6.90 21.75 -18.17
C THR A 146 -6.83 22.78 -17.05
N PHE A 147 -6.36 22.37 -15.86
CA PHE A 147 -6.40 23.20 -14.67
C PHE A 147 -5.03 23.74 -14.27
N TYR A 148 -4.01 22.90 -14.20
CA TYR A 148 -2.69 23.30 -13.73
C TYR A 148 -2.01 24.28 -14.69
N SER A 149 -2.08 24.02 -15.99
CA SER A 149 -1.52 24.93 -17.00
C SER A 149 -2.24 26.28 -17.05
N LYS A 150 -3.56 26.33 -16.78
CA LYS A 150 -4.32 27.57 -16.73
C LYS A 150 -4.09 28.36 -15.44
N SER A 151 -3.92 27.71 -14.30
CA SER A 151 -3.70 28.41 -13.03
C SER A 151 -2.33 29.06 -12.95
N MET A 152 -1.34 28.53 -13.67
CA MET A 152 -0.02 29.17 -13.84
C MET A 152 -0.07 30.44 -14.72
N ILE A 153 -1.08 30.55 -15.60
CA ILE A 153 -1.22 31.69 -16.53
C ILE A 153 -2.06 32.80 -15.95
N THR A 154 -2.97 32.51 -15.04
CA THR A 154 -3.87 33.47 -14.42
C THR A 154 -3.49 33.61 -12.94
N GLY A 155 -2.44 34.37 -12.66
CA GLY A 155 -2.24 34.94 -11.34
C GLY A 155 -3.47 35.81 -11.02
N ALA A 156 -3.97 35.77 -9.78
CA ALA A 156 -5.22 36.40 -9.33
C ALA A 156 -5.29 37.94 -9.53
N ASP A 157 -4.34 38.54 -10.22
CA ASP A 157 -4.21 40.00 -10.35
C ASP A 157 -3.93 40.46 -11.80
N GLY A 158 -4.23 39.64 -12.81
CA GLY A 158 -4.11 40.06 -14.22
C GLY A 158 -2.70 40.48 -14.68
N SER A 159 -1.71 40.48 -13.82
CA SER A 159 -0.31 40.70 -14.16
C SER A 159 0.38 39.36 -14.43
N VAL A 160 0.91 39.22 -15.63
CA VAL A 160 1.79 38.13 -16.03
C VAL A 160 3.12 38.26 -15.26
N THR A 161 3.07 38.12 -13.97
CA THR A 161 4.27 37.88 -13.17
C THR A 161 4.42 36.37 -13.04
N VAL A 162 5.20 35.79 -13.96
CA VAL A 162 5.82 34.51 -13.78
C VAL A 162 6.72 34.60 -12.54
N SER A 163 6.11 34.66 -11.38
CA SER A 163 6.81 34.37 -10.14
C SER A 163 7.06 32.85 -10.13
N LYS A 164 8.02 32.45 -10.97
CA LYS A 164 8.89 31.36 -10.61
C LYS A 164 9.58 31.76 -9.30
N VAL A 165 8.90 31.65 -8.19
CA VAL A 165 9.57 31.31 -6.95
C VAL A 165 10.04 29.86 -7.15
N LYS A 166 11.05 29.72 -8.01
CA LYS A 166 12.04 28.69 -7.81
C LYS A 166 12.67 29.05 -6.45
N GLN A 167 12.01 28.64 -5.36
CA GLN A 167 12.80 28.23 -4.23
C GLN A 167 13.74 27.20 -4.81
N LYS A 168 14.97 27.63 -5.02
CA LYS A 168 16.09 26.77 -5.28
C LYS A 168 16.11 25.83 -4.09
N SER A 169 15.34 24.73 -4.17
CA SER A 169 15.49 23.63 -3.24
C SER A 169 16.91 23.18 -3.49
N GLU A 170 17.82 23.60 -2.63
CA GLU A 170 19.15 23.03 -2.59
C GLU A 170 18.94 21.55 -2.51
N LYS A 171 19.35 20.86 -3.59
CA LYS A 171 19.29 19.40 -3.63
C LYS A 171 20.29 18.88 -2.62
N LEU A 172 19.86 18.78 -1.37
CA LEU A 172 20.65 18.19 -0.31
C LEU A 172 21.04 16.77 -0.72
N SER A 173 22.31 16.48 -0.66
CA SER A 173 22.81 15.11 -0.80
C SER A 173 22.18 14.22 0.25
N LEU A 174 21.96 12.92 -0.03
CA LEU A 174 21.44 11.95 0.95
C LEU A 174 22.22 12.01 2.27
N ARG A 175 23.56 12.18 2.19
CA ARG A 175 24.43 12.32 3.35
C ARG A 175 24.10 13.57 4.19
N GLU A 176 23.81 14.66 3.55
CA GLU A 176 23.43 15.92 4.20
C GLU A 176 22.04 15.79 4.83
N CYS A 177 21.09 15.12 4.17
CA CYS A 177 19.78 14.81 4.74
C CYS A 177 19.90 13.97 6.02
N PHE A 178 20.71 12.91 6.01
CA PHE A 178 20.98 12.10 7.20
C PHE A 178 21.70 12.89 8.30
N SER A 179 22.64 13.76 7.96
CA SER A 179 23.32 14.64 8.91
C SER A 179 22.34 15.61 9.56
N TYR A 180 21.43 16.18 8.77
CA TYR A 180 20.41 17.10 9.24
C TYR A 180 19.41 16.41 10.19
N LEU A 181 18.93 15.22 9.81
CA LEU A 181 18.08 14.39 10.67
C LEU A 181 18.73 14.12 12.02
N ARG A 182 20.01 13.72 12.04
CA ARG A 182 20.73 13.40 13.27
C ARG A 182 20.99 14.63 14.15
N LYS A 183 21.08 15.82 13.60
CA LYS A 183 21.27 17.07 14.36
C LYS A 183 19.98 17.54 15.05
N SER A 184 18.82 17.22 14.51
CA SER A 184 17.52 17.63 15.07
C SER A 184 16.90 16.49 15.87
N ARG A 185 16.85 16.61 17.20
CA ARG A 185 16.20 15.64 18.09
C ARG A 185 14.74 15.42 17.72
N TYR A 186 14.03 16.49 17.37
CA TYR A 186 12.62 16.41 16.95
C TYR A 186 12.42 15.52 15.72
N LEU A 187 13.20 15.76 14.65
CA LEU A 187 13.14 14.97 13.43
C LEU A 187 13.55 13.51 13.68
N THR A 188 14.57 13.29 14.52
CA THR A 188 14.99 11.93 14.88
C THR A 188 13.87 11.17 15.57
N TYR A 189 13.16 11.77 16.54
CA TYR A 189 12.02 11.12 17.20
C TYR A 189 10.87 10.84 16.23
N MET A 190 10.56 11.76 15.29
CA MET A 190 9.56 11.51 14.26
C MET A 190 9.93 10.30 13.38
N VAL A 191 11.18 10.20 12.95
CA VAL A 191 11.67 9.05 12.17
C VAL A 191 11.56 7.75 12.97
N ILE A 192 11.94 7.75 14.24
CA ILE A 192 11.82 6.56 15.11
C ILE A 192 10.37 6.12 15.25
N ILE A 193 9.43 7.04 15.43
CA ILE A 193 7.99 6.73 15.50
C ILE A 193 7.51 6.11 14.20
N VAL A 194 7.85 6.71 13.05
CA VAL A 194 7.42 6.21 11.74
C VAL A 194 8.01 4.83 11.44
N VAL A 195 9.30 4.64 11.69
CA VAL A 195 9.97 3.35 11.49
C VAL A 195 9.41 2.29 12.44
N GLY A 196 9.25 2.61 13.73
CA GLY A 196 8.65 1.71 14.71
C GLY A 196 7.23 1.28 14.32
N TYR A 197 6.40 2.24 13.92
CA TYR A 197 5.05 1.97 13.43
C TYR A 197 5.06 0.98 12.25
N ASN A 198 5.90 1.23 11.23
CA ASN A 198 5.97 0.37 10.06
C ASN A 198 6.50 -1.04 10.39
N ILE A 199 7.47 -1.17 11.30
CA ILE A 199 7.95 -2.48 11.75
C ILE A 199 6.82 -3.28 12.40
N VAL A 200 6.11 -2.67 13.35
CA VAL A 200 5.01 -3.34 14.06
C VAL A 200 3.88 -3.71 13.09
N TYR A 201 3.53 -2.81 12.15
CA TYR A 201 2.54 -3.07 11.12
C TYR A 201 2.90 -4.30 10.29
N ASN A 202 4.09 -4.32 9.70
CA ASN A 202 4.52 -5.41 8.82
C ASN A 202 4.64 -6.75 9.55
N LEU A 203 5.11 -6.75 10.81
CA LEU A 203 5.16 -7.97 11.62
C LEU A 203 3.75 -8.50 11.93
N SER A 204 2.81 -7.63 12.30
CA SER A 204 1.43 -8.03 12.58
C SER A 204 0.73 -8.55 11.33
N ASP A 205 0.90 -7.88 10.18
CA ASP A 205 0.34 -8.27 8.90
C ASP A 205 0.87 -9.64 8.44
N THR A 206 2.18 -9.87 8.57
CA THR A 206 2.80 -11.14 8.24
C THR A 206 2.26 -12.28 9.12
N MET A 207 2.12 -12.06 10.42
CA MET A 207 1.58 -13.07 11.33
C MET A 207 0.11 -13.36 11.05
N TRP A 208 -0.68 -12.34 10.81
CA TRP A 208 -2.09 -12.49 10.46
C TRP A 208 -2.28 -13.25 9.13
N THR A 209 -1.53 -12.87 8.10
CA THR A 209 -1.54 -13.57 6.80
C THR A 209 -1.13 -15.03 6.95
N TYR A 210 -0.11 -15.33 7.77
CA TYR A 210 0.30 -16.69 8.05
C TYR A 210 -0.83 -17.53 8.69
N GLN A 211 -1.54 -16.98 9.68
CA GLN A 211 -2.68 -17.67 10.30
C GLN A 211 -3.80 -17.97 9.31
N ILE A 212 -4.12 -17.04 8.41
CA ILE A 212 -5.10 -17.27 7.35
C ILE A 212 -4.67 -18.44 6.46
N THR A 213 -3.38 -18.55 6.10
CA THR A 213 -2.89 -19.64 5.26
C THR A 213 -2.96 -21.02 5.95
N LEU A 214 -2.97 -21.06 7.28
CA LEU A 214 -3.15 -22.33 8.02
C LEU A 214 -4.60 -22.82 8.02
N VAL A 215 -5.56 -21.90 7.98
CA VAL A 215 -7.00 -22.22 8.04
C VAL A 215 -7.58 -22.47 6.65
N SER A 216 -7.12 -21.73 5.65
CA SER A 216 -7.66 -21.80 4.28
C SER A 216 -6.93 -22.84 3.44
N GLN A 217 -7.69 -23.62 2.66
CA GLN A 217 -7.13 -24.72 1.86
C GLN A 217 -6.65 -24.27 0.48
N THR A 218 -7.20 -23.19 -0.06
CA THR A 218 -6.90 -22.72 -1.42
C THR A 218 -6.51 -21.23 -1.47
N SER A 219 -5.66 -20.89 -2.42
CA SER A 219 -5.28 -19.47 -2.66
C SER A 219 -6.48 -18.59 -2.95
N LYS A 220 -7.53 -19.14 -3.58
CA LYS A 220 -8.78 -18.42 -3.87
C LYS A 220 -9.52 -18.08 -2.58
N GLU A 221 -9.64 -19.01 -1.64
CA GLU A 221 -10.28 -18.77 -0.33
C GLU A 221 -9.52 -17.71 0.47
N ILE A 222 -8.18 -17.79 0.48
CA ILE A 222 -7.33 -16.78 1.13
C ILE A 222 -7.62 -15.39 0.56
N ASN A 223 -7.62 -15.27 -0.78
CA ASN A 223 -7.87 -14.00 -1.46
C ASN A 223 -9.28 -13.46 -1.18
N ALA A 224 -10.31 -14.31 -1.26
CA ALA A 224 -11.70 -13.94 -0.94
C ALA A 224 -11.84 -13.43 0.49
N TYR A 225 -11.23 -14.13 1.46
CA TYR A 225 -11.22 -13.72 2.86
C TYR A 225 -10.51 -12.37 3.06
N MET A 226 -9.33 -12.19 2.48
CA MET A 226 -8.58 -10.93 2.57
C MET A 226 -9.35 -9.75 1.95
N ASN A 227 -10.00 -9.94 0.80
CA ASN A 227 -10.83 -8.94 0.16
C ASN A 227 -12.04 -8.56 1.02
N HIS A 228 -12.70 -9.56 1.65
CA HIS A 228 -13.80 -9.31 2.56
C HIS A 228 -13.38 -8.51 3.80
N ILE A 229 -12.27 -8.86 4.42
CA ILE A 229 -11.71 -8.11 5.55
C ILE A 229 -11.32 -6.68 5.13
N THR A 230 -10.76 -6.51 3.94
CA THR A 230 -10.44 -5.17 3.40
C THR A 230 -11.70 -4.31 3.27
N SER A 231 -12.80 -4.85 2.76
CA SER A 231 -14.08 -4.14 2.67
C SER A 231 -14.59 -3.75 4.07
N LEU A 232 -14.63 -4.70 5.01
CA LEU A 232 -15.09 -4.43 6.39
C LEU A 232 -14.23 -3.37 7.09
N THR A 233 -12.91 -3.49 7.00
CA THR A 233 -11.96 -2.55 7.60
C THR A 233 -12.16 -1.15 7.02
N SER A 234 -12.40 -1.06 5.71
CA SER A 234 -12.66 0.20 5.01
C SER A 234 -13.97 0.84 5.45
N ILE A 235 -15.04 0.07 5.66
CA ILE A 235 -16.30 0.57 6.22
C ILE A 235 -16.07 1.18 7.61
N VAL A 236 -15.40 0.43 8.49
CA VAL A 236 -15.08 0.91 9.84
C VAL A 236 -14.22 2.18 9.78
N ALA A 237 -13.20 2.21 8.91
CA ALA A 237 -12.33 3.36 8.74
C ALA A 237 -13.08 4.61 8.23
N VAL A 238 -14.03 4.46 7.30
CA VAL A 238 -14.89 5.57 6.84
C VAL A 238 -15.77 6.09 7.98
N ILE A 239 -16.42 5.19 8.73
CA ILE A 239 -17.25 5.58 9.88
C ILE A 239 -16.41 6.33 10.93
N LEU A 240 -15.26 5.80 11.29
CA LEU A 240 -14.34 6.42 12.24
C LEU A 240 -13.83 7.78 11.73
N ALA A 241 -13.49 7.89 10.45
CA ALA A 241 -13.05 9.14 9.87
C ALA A 241 -14.15 10.22 9.91
N LEU A 242 -15.40 9.86 9.64
CA LEU A 242 -16.52 10.79 9.69
C LEU A 242 -16.88 11.22 11.12
N LEU A 243 -16.88 10.28 12.07
CA LEU A 243 -17.36 10.54 13.44
C LEU A 243 -16.28 11.13 14.35
N ILE A 244 -15.01 10.71 14.17
CA ILE A 244 -13.96 10.90 15.18
C ILE A 244 -12.98 11.99 14.79
N SER A 245 -12.56 12.09 13.50
CA SER A 245 -11.37 12.86 13.11
C SER A 245 -11.39 14.34 13.56
N GLY A 246 -12.52 15.03 13.38
CA GLY A 246 -12.62 16.43 13.77
C GLY A 246 -12.93 16.69 15.25
N ASN A 247 -13.65 15.76 15.89
CA ASN A 247 -14.16 15.94 17.24
C ASN A 247 -13.15 15.53 18.32
N VAL A 248 -12.38 14.47 18.07
CA VAL A 248 -11.39 13.96 19.03
C VAL A 248 -10.24 14.97 19.21
N ILE A 249 -9.68 15.48 18.12
CA ILE A 249 -8.57 16.45 18.21
C ILE A 249 -9.04 17.73 18.91
N ARG A 250 -10.25 18.19 18.62
CA ARG A 250 -10.81 19.40 19.20
C ARG A 250 -11.15 19.24 20.67
N ARG A 251 -11.61 18.05 21.12
CA ARG A 251 -12.07 17.80 22.49
C ARG A 251 -10.96 17.33 23.41
N PHE A 252 -10.06 16.48 22.94
CA PHE A 252 -9.02 15.81 23.73
C PHE A 252 -7.60 16.26 23.42
N GLY A 253 -7.43 17.09 22.37
CA GLY A 253 -6.13 17.60 21.94
C GLY A 253 -5.39 16.61 21.04
N TRP A 254 -4.29 17.08 20.45
CA TRP A 254 -3.52 16.33 19.47
C TRP A 254 -2.80 15.12 20.10
N THR A 255 -2.27 15.27 21.30
CA THR A 255 -1.51 14.20 22.00
C THR A 255 -2.39 12.99 22.29
N ALA A 256 -3.64 13.22 22.77
CA ALA A 256 -4.58 12.14 23.02
C ALA A 256 -4.96 11.44 21.71
N ALA A 257 -5.25 12.20 20.65
CA ALA A 257 -5.55 11.64 19.33
C ALA A 257 -4.41 10.78 18.78
N ALA A 258 -3.17 11.21 18.93
CA ALA A 258 -1.99 10.47 18.48
C ALA A 258 -1.76 9.16 19.29
N MET A 259 -2.15 9.12 20.55
CA MET A 259 -2.00 7.94 21.42
C MET A 259 -3.08 6.88 21.21
N ILE A 260 -4.22 7.22 20.62
CA ILE A 260 -5.31 6.25 20.38
C ILE A 260 -4.82 5.07 19.55
N THR A 261 -4.14 5.32 18.45
CA THR A 261 -3.69 4.26 17.52
C THR A 261 -2.73 3.26 18.18
N PRO A 262 -1.63 3.68 18.84
CA PRO A 262 -0.73 2.75 19.53
C PRO A 262 -1.43 1.97 20.66
N VAL A 263 -2.33 2.62 21.42
CA VAL A 263 -3.04 1.97 22.53
C VAL A 263 -4.01 0.91 22.01
N VAL A 264 -4.83 1.25 21.00
CA VAL A 264 -5.76 0.29 20.39
C VAL A 264 -4.98 -0.90 19.81
N TRP A 265 -3.86 -0.63 19.14
CA TRP A 265 -3.05 -1.71 18.57
C TRP A 265 -2.41 -2.59 19.64
N PHE A 266 -1.92 -2.02 20.71
CA PHE A 266 -1.39 -2.78 21.87
C PHE A 266 -2.45 -3.71 22.47
N LEU A 267 -3.65 -3.19 22.72
CA LEU A 267 -4.76 -3.96 23.29
C LEU A 267 -5.26 -5.08 22.34
N THR A 268 -5.41 -4.78 21.05
CA THR A 268 -5.81 -5.78 20.05
C THR A 268 -4.73 -6.84 19.84
N SER A 269 -3.46 -6.49 19.90
CA SER A 269 -2.36 -7.46 19.82
C SER A 269 -2.36 -8.41 21.02
N ILE A 270 -2.60 -7.92 22.23
CA ILE A 270 -2.75 -8.79 23.41
C ILE A 270 -3.90 -9.79 23.20
N GLY A 271 -5.05 -9.31 22.71
CA GLY A 271 -6.20 -10.18 22.40
C GLY A 271 -5.87 -11.25 21.36
N PHE A 272 -5.19 -10.85 20.28
CA PHE A 272 -4.80 -11.77 19.21
C PHE A 272 -3.81 -12.84 19.70
N PHE A 273 -2.73 -12.45 20.35
CA PHE A 273 -1.74 -13.41 20.85
C PHE A 273 -2.26 -14.29 21.98
N SER A 274 -3.12 -13.77 22.85
CA SER A 274 -3.77 -14.61 23.87
C SER A 274 -4.66 -15.67 23.22
N GLY A 275 -5.43 -15.32 22.18
CA GLY A 275 -6.22 -16.29 21.40
C GLY A 275 -5.37 -17.41 20.84
N LEU A 276 -4.23 -17.11 20.21
CA LEU A 276 -3.31 -18.13 19.67
C LEU A 276 -2.72 -19.03 20.74
N VAL A 277 -2.41 -18.51 21.91
CA VAL A 277 -1.91 -19.33 23.05
C VAL A 277 -2.99 -20.28 23.54
N PHE A 278 -4.25 -19.82 23.63
CA PHE A 278 -5.36 -20.68 24.05
C PHE A 278 -5.71 -21.77 23.01
N GLU A 279 -5.66 -21.45 21.71
CA GLU A 279 -5.84 -22.47 20.64
C GLU A 279 -4.72 -23.52 20.65
N GLY A 280 -3.50 -23.16 20.97
CA GLY A 280 -2.36 -24.09 21.06
C GLY A 280 -2.35 -25.00 22.30
N THR A 281 -3.29 -24.76 23.24
CA THR A 281 -3.42 -25.54 24.51
C THR A 281 -4.58 -26.53 24.48
N VAL A 282 -5.38 -26.58 23.41
CA VAL A 282 -6.46 -27.55 23.14
C VAL A 282 -6.01 -28.52 22.06
#